data_e317092dfe8e34b5ebc65f7f40176ab3
#
_entry.id   e317092dfe8e34b5ebc65f7f40176ab3
#
_cell.length_a   1.000
_cell.length_b   1.000
_cell.length_c   1.000
_cell.angle_alpha   90.00
_cell.angle_beta   90.00
_cell.angle_gamma   90.00
#
_symmetry.space_group_name_H-M   'P 1'
#
loop_
_entity.id
_entity.type
_entity.pdbx_description
1 polymer ?
#
loop_
_entity_poly.entity_id
_entity_poly.type
_entity_poly.pdbx_seq_one_letter_code
_entity_poly.pdbx_strand_id
1 'polypeptide(L)'
;MPYVINNTNGTKTFYIGDQTFNTETALTLPGRNVPDYGEPVDTNFIHMLENFANDTPPQSTVTLRGQLWYDTSDGIFKVYDGTNWVQTGKVPVSELPPTGNQSDGNFYFDESIRKLKVYYDNTW
;
A
#
# COMPACT_ATOMS: atom_id res chain seq x y z
N MET A 1 -16.09 -7.62 25.88
CA MET A 1 -14.90 -6.75 25.88
C MET A 1 -14.39 -6.63 24.47
N PRO A 2 -14.32 -5.45 23.88
CA PRO A 2 -13.87 -5.26 22.52
C PRO A 2 -12.40 -5.67 22.35
N TYR A 3 -12.04 -6.07 21.14
CA TYR A 3 -10.65 -6.21 20.78
C TYR A 3 -10.03 -4.84 20.53
N VAL A 4 -8.79 -4.69 20.97
CA VAL A 4 -7.98 -3.50 20.74
C VAL A 4 -6.74 -3.94 19.94
N ILE A 5 -6.72 -3.61 18.66
CA ILE A 5 -5.68 -4.05 17.74
C ILE A 5 -4.85 -2.85 17.30
N ASN A 6 -3.55 -2.92 17.48
CA ASN A 6 -2.63 -1.89 17.04
C ASN A 6 -1.89 -2.32 15.76
N ASN A 7 -1.59 -1.36 14.89
CA ASN A 7 -0.61 -1.61 13.86
C ASN A 7 0.79 -1.75 14.48
N THR A 8 1.77 -2.21 13.72
CA THR A 8 3.09 -2.62 14.24
C THR A 8 3.81 -1.51 15.02
N ASN A 9 3.75 -0.27 14.53
CA ASN A 9 4.42 0.86 15.20
C ASN A 9 3.56 1.58 16.24
N GLY A 10 2.33 1.11 16.51
CA GLY A 10 1.44 1.65 17.52
C GLY A 10 0.81 3.01 17.20
N THR A 11 0.97 3.52 15.98
CA THR A 11 0.42 4.84 15.59
C THR A 11 -1.07 4.80 15.26
N LYS A 12 -1.63 3.59 15.06
CA LYS A 12 -3.04 3.39 14.75
C LYS A 12 -3.61 2.26 15.58
N THR A 13 -4.76 2.51 16.19
CA THR A 13 -5.52 1.56 17.01
C THR A 13 -6.90 1.33 16.41
N PHE A 14 -7.30 0.07 16.31
CA PHE A 14 -8.60 -0.35 15.87
C PHE A 14 -9.37 -0.96 17.06
N TYR A 15 -10.58 -0.51 17.28
CA TYR A 15 -11.48 -1.05 18.28
C TYR A 15 -12.54 -1.89 17.58
N ILE A 16 -12.66 -3.16 17.98
CA ILE A 16 -13.60 -4.09 17.36
C ILE A 16 -14.56 -4.58 18.45
N GLY A 17 -15.81 -4.12 18.38
CA GLY A 17 -16.85 -4.47 19.36
C GLY A 17 -17.20 -5.96 19.31
N ASP A 18 -17.67 -6.47 20.45
CA ASP A 18 -18.18 -7.84 20.52
C ASP A 18 -19.35 -8.01 19.54
N GLN A 19 -19.39 -9.14 18.84
CA GLN A 19 -20.42 -9.48 17.86
C GLN A 19 -20.53 -8.51 16.66
N THR A 20 -19.46 -7.76 16.36
CA THR A 20 -19.41 -6.82 15.23
C THR A 20 -18.20 -7.08 14.34
N PHE A 21 -18.23 -6.47 13.16
CA PHE A 21 -17.08 -6.37 12.28
C PHE A 21 -16.55 -4.94 12.26
N ASN A 22 -15.21 -4.78 12.15
CA ASN A 22 -14.61 -3.50 11.84
C ASN A 22 -14.15 -3.52 10.37
N THR A 23 -14.57 -2.53 9.61
CA THR A 23 -14.28 -2.38 8.17
C THR A 23 -13.53 -1.09 7.84
N GLU A 24 -12.83 -0.52 8.82
CA GLU A 24 -12.05 0.71 8.60
C GLU A 24 -10.88 0.49 7.64
N THR A 25 -10.27 -0.70 7.67
CA THR A 25 -9.23 -1.10 6.73
C THR A 25 -9.83 -1.79 5.50
N ALA A 26 -9.01 -2.10 4.53
CA ALA A 26 -9.40 -2.90 3.37
C ALA A 26 -9.71 -4.38 3.71
N LEU A 27 -9.49 -4.79 4.95
CA LEU A 27 -9.87 -6.08 5.49
C LEU A 27 -11.08 -5.94 6.42
N THR A 28 -11.88 -7.00 6.52
CA THR A 28 -12.97 -7.09 7.47
C THR A 28 -12.49 -7.81 8.73
N LEU A 29 -12.43 -7.11 9.85
CA LEU A 29 -11.90 -7.64 11.11
C LEU A 29 -13.05 -8.07 12.02
N PRO A 30 -13.19 -9.38 12.34
CA PRO A 30 -14.26 -9.86 13.22
C PRO A 30 -13.96 -9.58 14.69
N GLY A 31 -14.95 -9.13 15.40
CA GLY A 31 -14.92 -9.00 16.86
C GLY A 31 -15.22 -10.33 17.55
N ARG A 32 -15.21 -10.30 18.89
CA ARG A 32 -15.48 -11.48 19.72
C ARG A 32 -16.90 -12.00 19.46
N ASN A 33 -17.02 -13.31 19.29
CA ASN A 33 -18.31 -14.01 19.14
C ASN A 33 -19.21 -13.44 18.02
N VAL A 34 -18.62 -12.81 16.99
CA VAL A 34 -19.41 -12.40 15.82
C VAL A 34 -19.83 -13.65 15.04
N PRO A 35 -21.11 -13.81 14.69
CA PRO A 35 -21.54 -14.93 13.87
C PRO A 35 -21.05 -14.81 12.43
N ASP A 36 -20.99 -15.92 11.71
CA ASP A 36 -20.67 -15.98 10.27
C ASP A 36 -19.35 -15.30 9.88
N TYR A 37 -18.37 -15.35 10.76
CA TYR A 37 -17.06 -14.72 10.54
C TYR A 37 -16.19 -15.44 9.50
N GLY A 38 -16.48 -16.68 9.17
CA GLY A 38 -15.64 -17.51 8.30
C GLY A 38 -15.48 -16.93 6.90
N GLU A 39 -16.58 -16.59 6.22
CA GLU A 39 -16.54 -16.03 4.88
C GLU A 39 -15.77 -14.70 4.79
N PRO A 40 -15.99 -13.71 5.66
CA PRO A 40 -15.18 -12.49 5.68
C PRO A 40 -13.69 -12.75 5.91
N VAL A 41 -13.33 -13.69 6.79
CA VAL A 41 -11.93 -14.04 7.04
C VAL A 41 -11.29 -14.69 5.82
N ASP A 42 -11.97 -15.64 5.19
CA ASP A 42 -11.47 -16.29 3.96
C ASP A 42 -11.34 -15.27 2.83
N THR A 43 -12.28 -14.35 2.71
CA THR A 43 -12.20 -13.23 1.75
C THR A 43 -10.97 -12.35 2.01
N ASN A 44 -10.66 -12.05 3.28
CA ASN A 44 -9.45 -11.32 3.64
C ASN A 44 -8.17 -12.03 3.14
N PHE A 45 -8.11 -13.36 3.30
CA PHE A 45 -6.96 -14.14 2.83
C PHE A 45 -6.80 -14.07 1.32
N ILE A 46 -7.89 -14.14 0.57
CA ILE A 46 -7.84 -14.00 -0.90
C ILE A 46 -7.38 -12.60 -1.29
N HIS A 47 -7.90 -11.54 -0.66
CA HIS A 47 -7.46 -10.17 -0.91
C HIS A 47 -5.97 -9.98 -0.63
N MET A 48 -5.47 -10.54 0.46
CA MET A 48 -4.04 -10.49 0.78
C MET A 48 -3.20 -11.31 -0.21
N LEU A 49 -3.67 -12.50 -0.61
CA LEU A 49 -2.97 -13.38 -1.55
C LEU A 49 -2.78 -12.72 -2.93
N GLU A 50 -3.75 -11.98 -3.40
CA GLU A 50 -3.69 -11.24 -4.67
C GLU A 50 -3.21 -9.80 -4.52
N ASN A 51 -2.81 -9.39 -3.31
CA ASN A 51 -2.40 -8.02 -2.98
C ASN A 51 -3.42 -6.96 -3.42
N PHE A 52 -4.70 -7.23 -3.16
CA PHE A 52 -5.81 -6.35 -3.52
C PHE A 52 -5.84 -5.98 -5.01
N ALA A 53 -5.53 -6.93 -5.89
CA ALA A 53 -5.44 -6.70 -7.34
C ALA A 53 -6.75 -6.11 -7.89
N ASN A 54 -6.67 -4.89 -8.43
CA ASN A 54 -7.81 -4.20 -9.05
C ASN A 54 -7.27 -3.01 -9.87
N ASP A 55 -8.12 -2.42 -10.71
CA ASP A 55 -7.83 -1.18 -11.45
C ASP A 55 -7.95 0.08 -10.58
N THR A 56 -8.56 -0.05 -9.41
CA THR A 56 -8.67 1.02 -8.41
C THR A 56 -7.99 0.61 -7.10
N PRO A 57 -7.41 1.57 -6.35
CA PRO A 57 -6.79 1.25 -5.07
C PRO A 57 -7.80 0.67 -4.07
N PRO A 58 -7.33 -0.15 -3.12
CA PRO A 58 -8.18 -0.67 -2.05
C PRO A 58 -8.93 0.46 -1.35
N GLN A 59 -10.25 0.35 -1.32
CA GLN A 59 -11.12 1.36 -0.70
C GLN A 59 -11.24 1.07 0.80
N SER A 60 -10.90 2.06 1.60
CA SER A 60 -11.02 1.97 3.06
C SER A 60 -11.03 3.35 3.69
N THR A 61 -11.59 3.47 4.89
CA THR A 61 -11.50 4.68 5.68
C THR A 61 -10.08 4.91 6.18
N VAL A 62 -9.36 3.82 6.43
CA VAL A 62 -7.97 3.82 6.90
C VAL A 62 -7.12 2.95 6.01
N THR A 63 -6.17 3.55 5.32
CA THR A 63 -5.11 2.85 4.60
C THR A 63 -3.83 2.90 5.43
N LEU A 64 -3.24 1.74 5.69
CA LEU A 64 -2.03 1.65 6.50
C LEU A 64 -0.78 1.82 5.65
N ARG A 65 0.19 2.57 6.16
CA ARG A 65 1.50 2.71 5.54
C ARG A 65 2.16 1.34 5.39
N GLY A 66 2.64 1.06 4.20
CA GLY A 66 3.23 -0.23 3.86
C GLY A 66 2.26 -1.23 3.23
N GLN A 67 0.96 -0.89 3.12
CA GLN A 67 -0.01 -1.73 2.42
C GLN A 67 0.35 -1.84 0.94
N LEU A 68 0.25 -3.05 0.38
CA LEU A 68 0.51 -3.33 -1.02
C LEU A 68 -0.78 -3.30 -1.84
N TRP A 69 -0.66 -2.90 -3.10
CA TRP A 69 -1.71 -2.97 -4.10
C TRP A 69 -1.12 -3.30 -5.47
N TYR A 70 -1.69 -4.32 -6.11
CA TYR A 70 -1.36 -4.61 -7.50
C TYR A 70 -2.36 -3.90 -8.42
N ASP A 71 -1.91 -2.83 -9.07
CA ASP A 71 -2.72 -2.08 -10.02
C ASP A 71 -2.82 -2.84 -11.34
N THR A 72 -4.00 -3.41 -11.63
CA THR A 72 -4.21 -4.21 -12.83
C THR A 72 -4.28 -3.37 -14.11
N SER A 73 -4.55 -2.06 -14.01
CA SER A 73 -4.57 -1.17 -15.17
C SER A 73 -3.18 -0.94 -15.77
N ASP A 74 -2.17 -0.84 -14.89
CA ASP A 74 -0.78 -0.61 -15.28
C ASP A 74 0.09 -1.87 -15.21
N GLY A 75 -0.41 -2.93 -14.54
CA GLY A 75 0.38 -4.13 -14.26
C GLY A 75 1.55 -3.89 -13.30
N ILE A 76 1.37 -3.00 -12.32
CA ILE A 76 2.44 -2.50 -11.45
C ILE A 76 2.07 -2.69 -9.98
N PHE A 77 3.04 -3.15 -9.21
CA PHE A 77 2.96 -3.12 -7.76
C PHE A 77 3.10 -1.70 -7.22
N LYS A 78 2.22 -1.35 -6.28
CA LYS A 78 2.27 -0.08 -5.55
C LYS A 78 2.27 -0.34 -4.05
N VAL A 79 2.93 0.54 -3.31
CA VAL A 79 2.96 0.55 -1.85
C VAL A 79 2.44 1.90 -1.34
N TYR A 80 1.64 1.87 -0.27
CA TYR A 80 1.17 3.10 0.37
C TYR A 80 2.24 3.67 1.30
N ASP A 81 2.71 4.88 1.04
CA ASP A 81 3.77 5.52 1.81
C ASP A 81 3.26 6.26 3.07
N GLY A 82 1.95 6.28 3.27
CA GLY A 82 1.26 7.03 4.31
C GLY A 82 0.47 8.21 3.77
N THR A 83 0.68 8.58 2.51
CA THR A 83 0.00 9.69 1.82
C THR A 83 -0.45 9.29 0.43
N ASN A 84 0.41 8.63 -0.33
CA ASN A 84 0.18 8.25 -1.73
C ASN A 84 0.50 6.78 -1.98
N TRP A 85 -0.09 6.24 -3.04
CA TRP A 85 0.31 4.97 -3.64
C TRP A 85 1.51 5.19 -4.56
N VAL A 86 2.64 4.63 -4.19
CA VAL A 86 3.92 4.78 -4.91
C VAL A 86 4.24 3.48 -5.61
N GLN A 87 4.57 3.57 -6.89
CA GLN A 87 4.95 2.38 -7.67
C GLN A 87 6.31 1.84 -7.24
N THR A 88 6.44 0.51 -7.29
CA THR A 88 7.69 -0.18 -6.99
C THR A 88 8.30 -0.78 -8.26
N GLY A 89 9.63 -0.81 -8.34
CA GLY A 89 10.35 -1.53 -9.39
C GLY A 89 10.33 -0.91 -10.79
N LYS A 90 9.80 0.30 -10.95
CA LYS A 90 9.81 1.01 -12.23
C LYS A 90 10.86 2.12 -12.22
N VAL A 91 11.62 2.22 -13.28
CA VAL A 91 12.51 3.36 -13.51
C VAL A 91 11.65 4.56 -13.91
N PRO A 92 11.71 5.70 -13.18
CA PRO A 92 11.05 6.92 -13.64
C PRO A 92 11.55 7.33 -15.02
N VAL A 93 10.64 7.77 -15.87
CA VAL A 93 10.94 8.25 -17.23
C VAL A 93 10.45 9.68 -17.31
N SER A 94 11.36 10.62 -17.59
CA SER A 94 11.01 12.04 -17.70
C SER A 94 12.09 12.84 -18.42
N GLU A 95 11.73 14.04 -18.91
CA GLU A 95 12.70 14.96 -19.51
C GLU A 95 13.54 15.72 -18.47
N LEU A 96 13.05 15.79 -17.24
CA LEU A 96 13.72 16.46 -16.12
C LEU A 96 14.03 15.48 -14.99
N PRO A 97 15.12 15.70 -14.25
CA PRO A 97 15.43 14.88 -13.09
C PRO A 97 14.26 14.85 -12.08
N PRO A 98 13.98 13.67 -11.49
CA PRO A 98 13.01 13.58 -10.40
C PRO A 98 13.36 14.54 -9.26
N THR A 99 12.34 15.18 -8.68
CA THR A 99 12.47 16.04 -7.51
C THR A 99 12.03 15.29 -6.26
N GLY A 100 12.60 15.62 -5.11
CA GLY A 100 12.28 15.01 -3.82
C GLY A 100 13.51 14.45 -3.12
N ASN A 101 13.30 13.51 -2.22
CA ASN A 101 14.39 12.90 -1.47
C ASN A 101 15.14 11.90 -2.36
N GLN A 102 16.26 12.34 -2.91
CA GLN A 102 17.16 11.49 -3.69
C GLN A 102 18.21 10.87 -2.77
N SER A 103 18.59 9.65 -3.08
CA SER A 103 19.71 8.97 -2.42
C SER A 103 20.58 8.28 -3.46
N ASP A 104 21.85 8.09 -3.10
CA ASP A 104 22.80 7.43 -3.98
C ASP A 104 22.27 6.07 -4.44
N GLY A 105 22.36 5.82 -5.74
CA GLY A 105 21.82 4.63 -6.36
C GLY A 105 20.41 4.78 -6.92
N ASN A 106 19.72 5.90 -6.67
CA ASN A 106 18.50 6.20 -7.43
C ASN A 106 18.82 6.42 -8.90
N PHE A 107 17.91 6.07 -9.79
CA PHE A 107 18.09 6.27 -11.21
C PHE A 107 16.79 6.66 -11.91
N TYR A 108 16.91 7.33 -13.04
CA TYR A 108 15.82 7.62 -13.96
C TYR A 108 16.30 7.58 -15.41
N PHE A 109 15.34 7.40 -16.33
CA PHE A 109 15.63 7.49 -17.76
C PHE A 109 15.28 8.90 -18.24
N ASP A 110 16.30 9.62 -18.71
CA ASP A 110 16.17 10.95 -19.27
C ASP A 110 15.76 10.83 -20.74
N GLU A 111 14.50 11.17 -21.04
CA GLU A 111 13.93 11.07 -22.38
C GLU A 111 14.53 12.07 -23.36
N SER A 112 14.96 13.24 -22.88
CA SER A 112 15.50 14.32 -23.74
C SER A 112 16.82 13.92 -24.40
N ILE A 113 17.65 13.17 -23.69
CA ILE A 113 18.94 12.69 -24.17
C ILE A 113 19.00 11.16 -24.33
N ARG A 114 17.90 10.45 -24.04
CA ARG A 114 17.75 8.99 -24.13
C ARG A 114 18.82 8.23 -23.35
N LYS A 115 19.07 8.64 -22.11
CA LYS A 115 20.08 8.02 -21.23
C LYS A 115 19.51 7.67 -19.87
N LEU A 116 19.96 6.53 -19.34
CA LEU A 116 19.77 6.20 -17.94
C LEU A 116 20.76 7.01 -17.11
N LYS A 117 20.26 7.71 -16.10
CA LYS A 117 21.07 8.47 -15.14
C LYS A 117 20.96 7.86 -13.77
N VAL A 118 22.04 7.94 -13.01
CA VAL A 118 22.13 7.48 -11.63
C VAL A 118 22.44 8.68 -10.74
N TYR A 119 21.73 8.80 -9.62
CA TYR A 119 22.04 9.80 -8.60
C TYR A 119 23.21 9.33 -7.75
N TYR A 120 24.23 10.13 -7.65
CA TYR A 120 25.41 9.86 -6.84
C TYR A 120 26.11 11.17 -6.46
N ASP A 121 26.55 11.28 -5.19
CA ASP A 121 27.25 12.45 -4.66
C ASP A 121 26.50 13.76 -4.98
N ASN A 122 25.21 13.79 -4.66
CA ASN A 122 24.31 14.95 -4.81
C ASN A 122 24.10 15.42 -6.27
N THR A 123 24.33 14.57 -7.26
CA THR A 123 24.14 14.91 -8.68
C THR A 123 23.55 13.74 -9.49
N TRP A 124 22.88 14.09 -10.58
CA TRP A 124 22.40 13.15 -11.58
C TRP A 124 23.39 12.92 -12.70
#